data_054fcf87e3a631372b5dc6c992214ee9
#
_entry.id   054fcf87e3a631372b5dc6c992214ee9
#
_cell.length_a   1.000
_cell.length_b   1.000
_cell.length_c   1.000
_cell.angle_alpha   90.00
_cell.angle_beta   90.00
_cell.angle_gamma   90.00
#
_symmetry.space_group_name_H-M   'P 1'
#
loop_
_entity.id
_entity.type
_entity.pdbx_description
1 polymer ?
#
loop_
_entity_poly.entity_id
_entity_poly.type
_entity_poly.pdbx_seq_one_letter_code
_entity_poly.pdbx_strand_id
1 'polypeptide(L)'
;MCLDQVVRKPAHLFLDELDIEYDEQEDYVVIKHAALFTSTIMSKLLARPNVKLFNAVAAEDLIVKEGRVGGVVTNWALVSMNHDTQSCMDPNVMEAKVVVSSCGHDGPFGATGVKRLKSIGMIDSVPGMKALDMNAAEDVIVKLTREVVPGMIVTGMEVAEIDGSPRMVINFSFSLFFKCRGWDFCASRLLSFAIQLMRYLFNI
;
A
#
# COMPACT_ATOMS: atom_id res chain seq x y z
N MET A 1 -14.67 2.72 21.68
CA MET A 1 -15.52 2.55 20.48
C MET A 1 -14.81 1.53 19.62
N CYS A 2 -15.30 0.29 19.61
CA CYS A 2 -14.74 -0.74 18.73
C CYS A 2 -15.28 -0.46 17.33
N LEU A 3 -14.39 -0.22 16.37
CA LEU A 3 -14.82 -0.06 14.98
C LEU A 3 -14.88 -1.46 14.35
N ASP A 4 -16.07 -1.94 14.11
CA ASP A 4 -16.29 -3.17 13.37
C ASP A 4 -15.85 -2.98 11.93
N GLN A 5 -15.15 -3.98 11.41
CA GLN A 5 -14.68 -3.98 10.03
C GLN A 5 -15.63 -4.84 9.20
N VAL A 6 -16.12 -4.28 8.11
CA VAL A 6 -17.01 -4.98 7.18
C VAL A 6 -16.23 -5.40 5.94
N VAL A 7 -16.40 -6.66 5.53
CA VAL A 7 -15.81 -7.22 4.30
C VAL A 7 -16.93 -7.82 3.45
N ARG A 8 -17.07 -7.38 2.21
CA ARG A 8 -18.08 -7.92 1.28
C ARG A 8 -17.71 -9.31 0.80
N LYS A 9 -18.72 -10.15 0.61
CA LYS A 9 -18.55 -11.45 -0.02
C LYS A 9 -18.27 -11.28 -1.53
N PRO A 10 -17.44 -12.16 -2.11
CA PRO A 10 -16.72 -13.30 -1.53
C PRO A 10 -15.30 -12.99 -1.01
N ALA A 11 -14.90 -11.71 -0.85
CA ALA A 11 -13.57 -11.36 -0.36
C ALA A 11 -13.27 -11.90 1.06
N HIS A 12 -14.31 -12.34 1.80
CA HIS A 12 -14.18 -13.00 3.10
C HIS A 12 -13.40 -14.33 3.05
N LEU A 13 -13.33 -14.99 1.90
CA LEU A 13 -12.52 -16.22 1.75
C LEU A 13 -11.04 -16.01 2.11
N PHE A 14 -10.56 -14.77 1.99
CA PHE A 14 -9.23 -14.41 2.45
C PHE A 14 -9.09 -14.46 3.98
N LEU A 15 -10.16 -14.22 4.72
CA LEU A 15 -10.18 -14.33 6.18
C LEU A 15 -10.07 -15.79 6.61
N ASP A 16 -10.69 -16.71 5.87
CA ASP A 16 -10.60 -18.15 6.10
C ASP A 16 -9.16 -18.64 5.93
N GLU A 17 -8.43 -18.14 4.91
CA GLU A 17 -7.01 -18.46 4.72
C GLU A 17 -6.12 -17.97 5.88
N LEU A 18 -6.57 -16.95 6.58
CA LEU A 18 -5.85 -16.34 7.70
C LEU A 18 -6.31 -16.86 9.06
N ASP A 19 -7.30 -17.74 9.13
CA ASP A 19 -7.95 -18.21 10.35
C ASP A 19 -8.50 -17.05 11.21
N ILE A 20 -9.15 -16.08 10.57
CA ILE A 20 -9.75 -14.92 11.24
C ILE A 20 -11.23 -15.15 11.44
N GLU A 21 -11.69 -15.11 12.68
CA GLU A 21 -13.09 -15.24 13.04
C GLU A 21 -13.87 -13.97 12.64
N TYR A 22 -15.05 -14.17 12.08
CA TYR A 22 -15.97 -13.11 11.70
C TYR A 22 -17.42 -13.53 11.93
N ASP A 23 -18.32 -12.55 12.03
CA ASP A 23 -19.76 -12.79 12.05
C ASP A 23 -20.30 -12.72 10.61
N GLU A 24 -20.92 -13.79 10.15
CA GLU A 24 -21.45 -13.90 8.79
C GLU A 24 -22.82 -13.22 8.65
N GLN A 25 -22.98 -12.42 7.58
CA GLN A 25 -24.24 -11.82 7.13
C GLN A 25 -24.52 -12.29 5.70
N GLU A 26 -25.65 -11.86 5.14
CA GLU A 26 -26.09 -12.28 3.80
C GLU A 26 -25.05 -11.91 2.71
N ASP A 27 -24.69 -10.62 2.62
CA ASP A 27 -23.82 -10.09 1.56
C ASP A 27 -22.42 -9.70 2.05
N TYR A 28 -22.16 -9.76 3.36
CA TYR A 28 -20.91 -9.33 3.96
C TYR A 28 -20.62 -10.11 5.24
N VAL A 29 -19.42 -9.93 5.74
CA VAL A 29 -18.98 -10.43 7.05
C VAL A 29 -18.47 -9.27 7.91
N VAL A 30 -18.59 -9.41 9.22
CA VAL A 30 -18.16 -8.40 10.19
C VAL A 30 -17.03 -8.95 11.05
N ILE A 31 -15.92 -8.25 11.06
CA ILE A 31 -14.77 -8.52 11.93
C ILE A 31 -14.86 -7.60 13.14
N LYS A 32 -15.02 -8.16 14.32
CA LYS A 32 -15.21 -7.39 15.57
C LYS A 32 -13.98 -6.58 16.00
N HIS A 33 -12.80 -7.03 15.61
CA HIS A 33 -11.54 -6.45 16.07
C HIS A 33 -10.59 -6.19 14.90
N ALA A 34 -10.64 -4.97 14.37
CA ALA A 34 -9.74 -4.54 13.30
C ALA A 34 -8.25 -4.71 13.66
N ALA A 35 -7.89 -4.50 14.92
CA ALA A 35 -6.52 -4.71 15.39
C ALA A 35 -6.10 -6.19 15.32
N LEU A 36 -7.00 -7.12 15.63
CA LEU A 36 -6.75 -8.55 15.50
C LEU A 36 -6.51 -8.93 14.03
N PHE A 37 -7.36 -8.44 13.13
CA PHE A 37 -7.20 -8.65 11.69
C PHE A 37 -5.82 -8.19 11.20
N THR A 38 -5.45 -6.94 11.50
CA THR A 38 -4.17 -6.37 11.08
C THR A 38 -2.97 -7.12 11.66
N SER A 39 -3.03 -7.47 12.95
CA SER A 39 -1.93 -8.20 13.63
C SER A 39 -1.78 -9.61 13.09
N THR A 40 -2.87 -10.30 12.74
CA THR A 40 -2.83 -11.64 12.16
C THR A 40 -2.16 -11.62 10.79
N ILE A 41 -2.51 -10.67 9.91
CA ILE A 41 -1.84 -10.53 8.62
C ILE A 41 -0.35 -10.25 8.82
N MET A 42 0.00 -9.32 9.71
CA MET A 42 1.39 -9.00 9.99
C MET A 42 2.14 -10.22 10.53
N SER A 43 1.55 -10.97 11.44
CA SER A 43 2.11 -12.20 11.98
C SER A 43 2.38 -13.24 10.90
N LYS A 44 1.39 -13.50 10.04
CA LYS A 44 1.52 -14.45 8.90
C LYS A 44 2.58 -14.00 7.89
N LEU A 45 2.72 -12.69 7.65
CA LEU A 45 3.77 -12.15 6.79
C LEU A 45 5.15 -12.33 7.40
N LEU A 46 5.33 -11.98 8.66
CA LEU A 46 6.63 -12.05 9.35
C LEU A 46 7.06 -13.48 9.65
N ALA A 47 6.14 -14.44 9.66
CA ALA A 47 6.47 -15.86 9.74
C ALA A 47 7.20 -16.37 8.47
N ARG A 48 7.18 -15.63 7.36
CA ARG A 48 7.89 -16.00 6.14
C ARG A 48 9.37 -15.60 6.22
N PRO A 49 10.31 -16.50 5.94
CA PRO A 49 11.75 -16.24 6.13
C PRO A 49 12.32 -15.18 5.18
N ASN A 50 11.62 -14.92 4.08
CA ASN A 50 12.01 -13.95 3.05
C ASN A 50 11.35 -12.57 3.20
N VAL A 51 10.58 -12.33 4.27
CA VAL A 51 9.96 -11.04 4.56
C VAL A 51 10.72 -10.33 5.66
N LYS A 52 11.02 -9.06 5.44
CA LYS A 52 11.63 -8.16 6.44
C LYS A 52 10.76 -6.93 6.62
N LEU A 53 10.55 -6.56 7.88
CA LEU A 53 9.84 -5.34 8.27
C LEU A 53 10.84 -4.32 8.80
N PHE A 54 10.79 -3.12 8.26
CA PHE A 54 11.59 -1.98 8.70
C PHE A 54 10.66 -0.93 9.34
N ASN A 55 10.54 -0.98 10.66
CA ASN A 55 9.74 -0.02 11.42
C ASN A 55 10.47 1.31 11.52
N ALA A 56 9.71 2.40 11.61
CA ALA A 56 10.24 3.76 11.79
C ALA A 56 11.27 4.17 10.72
N VAL A 57 11.16 3.61 9.53
CA VAL A 57 11.96 3.96 8.36
C VAL A 57 11.09 4.69 7.35
N ALA A 58 11.51 5.86 6.92
CA ALA A 58 10.88 6.66 5.88
C ALA A 58 11.62 6.47 4.55
N ALA A 59 10.87 6.38 3.46
CA ALA A 59 11.43 6.49 2.12
C ALA A 59 11.58 7.98 1.76
N GLU A 60 12.80 8.43 1.56
CA GLU A 60 13.12 9.83 1.27
C GLU A 60 13.20 10.11 -0.24
N ASP A 61 13.69 9.13 -1.00
CA ASP A 61 13.87 9.31 -2.43
C ASP A 61 13.77 7.98 -3.19
N LEU A 62 13.66 8.06 -4.51
CA LEU A 62 13.70 6.93 -5.43
C LEU A 62 15.08 6.82 -6.08
N ILE A 63 15.56 5.60 -6.23
CA ILE A 63 16.75 5.31 -7.02
C ILE A 63 16.29 5.08 -8.46
N VAL A 64 16.72 5.95 -9.36
CA VAL A 64 16.41 5.84 -10.80
C VAL A 64 17.70 5.60 -11.57
N LYS A 65 17.73 4.51 -12.33
CA LYS A 65 18.84 4.13 -13.20
C LYS A 65 18.28 3.83 -14.61
N GLU A 66 18.80 4.48 -15.62
CA GLU A 66 18.43 4.24 -17.03
C GLU A 66 16.91 4.33 -17.30
N GLY A 67 16.24 5.30 -16.68
CA GLY A 67 14.79 5.49 -16.81
C GLY A 67 13.91 4.47 -16.08
N ARG A 68 14.51 3.68 -15.17
CA ARG A 68 13.83 2.67 -14.36
C ARG A 68 14.00 2.96 -12.88
N VAL A 69 12.94 2.78 -12.10
CA VAL A 69 13.02 2.76 -10.64
C VAL A 69 13.66 1.44 -10.19
N GLY A 70 14.80 1.53 -9.54
CA GLY A 70 15.61 0.39 -9.11
C GLY A 70 15.77 0.28 -7.59
N GLY A 71 15.05 1.10 -6.82
CA GLY A 71 15.12 1.05 -5.36
C GLY A 71 14.63 2.32 -4.69
N VAL A 72 14.90 2.41 -3.40
CA VAL A 72 14.53 3.55 -2.55
C VAL A 72 15.70 3.98 -1.67
N VAL A 73 15.79 5.27 -1.42
CA VAL A 73 16.65 5.86 -0.39
C VAL A 73 15.82 5.96 0.88
N THR A 74 16.36 5.48 1.99
CA THR A 74 15.62 5.42 3.26
C THR A 74 16.44 6.04 4.38
N ASN A 75 15.74 6.59 5.36
CA ASN A 75 16.33 7.06 6.61
C ASN A 75 15.41 6.72 7.78
N TRP A 76 15.87 6.92 8.99
CA TRP A 76 15.01 6.84 10.17
C TRP A 76 13.94 7.92 10.10
N ALA A 77 12.68 7.56 10.33
CA ALA A 77 11.57 8.50 10.25
C ALA A 77 11.76 9.71 11.18
N LEU A 78 12.33 9.51 12.36
CA LEU A 78 12.63 10.59 13.29
C LEU A 78 13.69 11.55 12.76
N VAL A 79 14.68 11.07 12.03
CA VAL A 79 15.70 11.91 11.38
C VAL A 79 15.06 12.73 10.28
N SER A 80 14.27 12.11 9.40
CA SER A 80 13.56 12.81 8.33
C SER A 80 12.59 13.87 8.86
N MET A 81 11.88 13.58 9.95
CA MET A 81 10.93 14.52 10.57
C MET A 81 11.59 15.70 11.30
N ASN A 82 12.84 15.56 11.71
CA ASN A 82 13.57 16.58 12.48
C ASN A 82 14.77 17.15 11.69
N HIS A 83 14.75 17.04 10.38
CA HIS A 83 15.82 17.53 9.53
C HIS A 83 16.05 19.05 9.70
N ASP A 84 14.98 19.81 9.89
CA ASP A 84 15.04 21.25 10.13
C ASP A 84 15.75 21.63 11.42
N THR A 85 15.86 20.72 12.38
CA THR A 85 16.58 20.89 13.64
C THR A 85 18.00 20.32 13.62
N GLN A 86 18.57 20.15 12.44
CA GLN A 86 19.90 19.59 12.19
C GLN A 86 20.09 18.11 12.61
N SER A 87 19.01 17.35 12.75
CA SER A 87 19.12 15.89 12.80
C SER A 87 19.61 15.40 11.45
N CYS A 88 20.78 14.79 11.44
CA CYS A 88 21.40 14.29 10.22
C CYS A 88 21.97 12.89 10.46
N MET A 89 21.62 11.98 9.57
CA MET A 89 22.27 10.67 9.42
C MET A 89 22.37 10.36 7.94
N ASP A 90 23.41 9.64 7.58
CA ASP A 90 23.56 9.14 6.21
C ASP A 90 22.40 8.22 5.86
N PRO A 91 21.73 8.47 4.73
CA PRO A 91 20.63 7.63 4.29
C PRO A 91 21.12 6.24 3.88
N ASN A 92 20.23 5.27 3.99
CA ASN A 92 20.47 3.93 3.48
C ASN A 92 19.87 3.77 2.09
N VAL A 93 20.53 2.98 1.27
CA VAL A 93 20.10 2.65 -0.08
C VAL A 93 19.58 1.22 -0.10
N MET A 94 18.34 1.03 -0.56
CA MET A 94 17.73 -0.27 -0.76
C MET A 94 17.44 -0.48 -2.23
N GLU A 95 18.25 -1.30 -2.90
CA GLU A 95 18.02 -1.69 -4.28
C GLU A 95 16.95 -2.78 -4.38
N ALA A 96 16.08 -2.70 -5.39
CA ALA A 96 15.01 -3.63 -5.62
C ALA A 96 14.72 -3.79 -7.12
N LYS A 97 14.29 -5.00 -7.52
CA LYS A 97 13.82 -5.24 -8.89
C LYS A 97 12.51 -4.51 -9.19
N VAL A 98 11.65 -4.37 -8.19
CA VAL A 98 10.38 -3.65 -8.25
C VAL A 98 10.13 -2.97 -6.90
N VAL A 99 9.67 -1.73 -6.96
CA VAL A 99 9.16 -0.96 -5.83
C VAL A 99 7.65 -0.91 -5.90
N VAL A 100 6.96 -1.25 -4.82
CA VAL A 100 5.51 -1.10 -4.71
C VAL A 100 5.23 0.07 -3.77
N SER A 101 4.68 1.16 -4.30
CA SER A 101 4.29 2.33 -3.53
C SER A 101 2.83 2.24 -3.10
N SER A 102 2.60 2.40 -1.82
CA SER A 102 1.27 2.46 -1.20
C SER A 102 1.25 3.51 -0.08
N CYS A 103 1.91 4.64 -0.31
CA CYS A 103 2.10 5.71 0.67
C CYS A 103 0.80 6.46 1.03
N GLY A 104 -0.32 6.07 0.43
CA GLY A 104 -1.59 6.76 0.67
C GLY A 104 -1.61 8.16 0.06
N HIS A 105 -2.45 9.03 0.62
CA HIS A 105 -2.63 10.38 0.10
C HIS A 105 -2.46 11.48 1.17
N ASP A 106 -2.65 11.14 2.43
CA ASP A 106 -2.65 12.09 3.54
C ASP A 106 -1.33 12.08 4.32
N GLY A 107 -1.11 13.19 5.02
CA GLY A 107 0.04 13.38 5.89
C GLY A 107 1.31 13.79 5.14
N PRO A 108 2.40 13.98 5.88
CA PRO A 108 3.66 14.50 5.33
C PRO A 108 4.29 13.57 4.29
N PHE A 109 3.99 12.28 4.36
CA PHE A 109 4.50 11.26 3.43
C PHE A 109 3.45 10.79 2.43
N GLY A 110 2.26 11.44 2.38
CA GLY A 110 1.18 11.06 1.47
C GLY A 110 1.58 11.26 0.01
N ALA A 111 1.31 10.24 -0.82
CA ALA A 111 1.61 10.20 -2.25
C ALA A 111 3.08 10.53 -2.60
N THR A 112 4.02 10.26 -1.68
CA THR A 112 5.44 10.60 -1.83
C THR A 112 6.03 9.99 -3.10
N GLY A 113 5.69 8.74 -3.41
CA GLY A 113 6.20 8.04 -4.59
C GLY A 113 5.83 8.76 -5.88
N VAL A 114 4.54 9.03 -6.12
CA VAL A 114 4.09 9.68 -7.37
C VAL A 114 4.49 11.14 -7.45
N LYS A 115 4.52 11.86 -6.32
CA LYS A 115 5.03 13.23 -6.28
C LYS A 115 6.51 13.28 -6.65
N ARG A 116 7.27 12.30 -6.21
CA ARG A 116 8.69 12.20 -6.57
C ARG A 116 8.87 11.85 -8.06
N LEU A 117 8.10 10.91 -8.60
CA LEU A 117 8.13 10.62 -10.05
C LEU A 117 7.89 11.86 -10.90
N LYS A 118 6.93 12.72 -10.49
CA LYS A 118 6.70 14.00 -11.16
C LYS A 118 7.90 14.93 -11.05
N SER A 119 8.47 15.07 -9.86
CA SER A 119 9.58 16.01 -9.62
C SER A 119 10.85 15.65 -10.43
N ILE A 120 11.07 14.37 -10.71
CA ILE A 120 12.19 13.90 -11.53
C ILE A 120 11.85 13.72 -13.01
N GLY A 121 10.64 14.12 -13.42
CA GLY A 121 10.21 14.12 -14.82
C GLY A 121 9.92 12.75 -15.44
N MET A 122 9.66 11.73 -14.62
CA MET A 122 9.24 10.41 -15.11
C MET A 122 7.76 10.32 -15.45
N ILE A 123 6.94 11.22 -14.89
CA ILE A 123 5.53 11.40 -15.23
C ILE A 123 5.24 12.90 -15.38
N ASP A 124 4.30 13.24 -16.26
CA ASP A 124 4.02 14.64 -16.62
C ASP A 124 3.20 15.36 -15.55
N SER A 125 2.23 14.69 -14.96
CA SER A 125 1.30 15.32 -14.03
C SER A 125 0.83 14.39 -12.92
N VAL A 126 0.43 14.99 -11.81
CA VAL A 126 -0.32 14.36 -10.73
C VAL A 126 -1.56 15.22 -10.52
N PRO A 127 -2.70 14.86 -11.11
CA PRO A 127 -3.92 15.69 -11.07
C PRO A 127 -4.51 15.85 -9.67
N GLY A 128 -4.16 14.95 -8.76
CA GLY A 128 -4.74 14.91 -7.43
C GLY A 128 -6.09 14.21 -7.37
N MET A 129 -6.56 13.93 -6.18
CA MET A 129 -7.80 13.20 -5.95
C MET A 129 -9.05 14.06 -6.23
N LYS A 130 -10.14 13.37 -6.61
CA LYS A 130 -11.49 13.97 -6.67
C LYS A 130 -12.20 13.89 -5.31
N ALA A 131 -13.47 14.32 -5.33
CA ALA A 131 -14.35 14.27 -4.17
C ALA A 131 -14.50 12.83 -3.60
N LEU A 132 -14.96 12.78 -2.35
CA LEU A 132 -15.21 11.52 -1.66
C LEU A 132 -16.36 10.76 -2.30
N ASP A 133 -16.06 9.54 -2.75
CA ASP A 133 -17.04 8.55 -3.20
C ASP A 133 -16.48 7.16 -2.89
N MET A 134 -16.96 6.56 -1.81
CA MET A 134 -16.44 5.30 -1.29
C MET A 134 -16.60 4.15 -2.28
N ASN A 135 -17.77 4.05 -2.92
CA ASN A 135 -18.07 2.93 -3.81
C ASN A 135 -17.25 3.02 -5.11
N ALA A 136 -17.26 4.18 -5.74
CA ALA A 136 -16.50 4.39 -6.98
C ALA A 136 -14.98 4.29 -6.73
N ALA A 137 -14.50 4.76 -5.58
CA ALA A 137 -13.07 4.72 -5.25
C ALA A 137 -12.55 3.29 -5.08
N GLU A 138 -13.33 2.39 -4.44
CA GLU A 138 -12.95 0.98 -4.27
C GLU A 138 -12.67 0.31 -5.63
N ASP A 139 -13.61 0.45 -6.55
CA ASP A 139 -13.52 -0.15 -7.89
C ASP A 139 -12.35 0.41 -8.70
N VAL A 140 -12.19 1.73 -8.65
CA VAL A 140 -11.16 2.44 -9.43
C VAL A 140 -9.76 2.12 -8.93
N ILE A 141 -9.52 2.11 -7.61
CA ILE A 141 -8.22 1.79 -7.04
C ILE A 141 -7.74 0.41 -7.50
N VAL A 142 -8.64 -0.57 -7.51
CA VAL A 142 -8.32 -1.91 -7.97
C VAL A 142 -7.96 -1.91 -9.45
N LYS A 143 -8.84 -1.33 -10.26
CA LYS A 143 -8.71 -1.31 -11.73
C LYS A 143 -7.44 -0.58 -12.20
N LEU A 144 -7.08 0.51 -11.51
CA LEU A 144 -5.97 1.37 -11.91
C LEU A 144 -4.64 1.04 -11.20
N THR A 145 -4.61 0.06 -10.29
CA THR A 145 -3.33 -0.44 -9.74
C THR A 145 -2.50 -1.07 -10.85
N ARG A 146 -1.32 -0.50 -11.11
CA ARG A 146 -0.46 -0.92 -12.22
C ARG A 146 0.99 -0.51 -12.02
N GLU A 147 1.86 -1.01 -12.85
CA GLU A 147 3.18 -0.43 -13.06
C GLU A 147 3.00 0.92 -13.78
N VAL A 148 3.36 2.01 -13.10
CA VAL A 148 3.18 3.38 -13.60
C VAL A 148 4.38 3.82 -14.43
N VAL A 149 5.56 3.46 -13.96
CA VAL A 149 6.84 3.62 -14.66
C VAL A 149 7.63 2.32 -14.52
N PRO A 150 8.59 2.03 -15.40
CA PRO A 150 9.39 0.83 -15.29
C PRO A 150 9.98 0.66 -13.88
N GLY A 151 9.69 -0.47 -13.24
CA GLY A 151 10.16 -0.80 -11.89
C GLY A 151 9.35 -0.25 -10.73
N MET A 152 8.25 0.50 -10.97
CA MET A 152 7.42 1.01 -9.88
C MET A 152 5.92 0.77 -10.09
N ILE A 153 5.34 0.02 -9.18
CA ILE A 153 3.90 -0.23 -9.09
C ILE A 153 3.29 0.72 -8.05
N VAL A 154 2.20 1.37 -8.41
CA VAL A 154 1.43 2.22 -7.50
C VAL A 154 0.13 1.53 -7.13
N THR A 155 -0.23 1.57 -5.86
CA THR A 155 -1.41 0.90 -5.30
C THR A 155 -2.03 1.69 -4.14
N GLY A 156 -3.24 1.30 -3.72
CA GLY A 156 -3.97 1.97 -2.65
C GLY A 156 -4.43 3.36 -3.06
N MET A 157 -4.60 4.25 -2.07
CA MET A 157 -5.09 5.61 -2.32
C MET A 157 -4.13 6.49 -3.12
N GLU A 158 -2.86 6.13 -3.21
CA GLU A 158 -1.90 6.82 -4.06
C GLU A 158 -2.28 6.77 -5.56
N VAL A 159 -3.02 5.73 -5.97
CA VAL A 159 -3.61 5.63 -7.31
C VAL A 159 -4.57 6.78 -7.60
N ALA A 160 -5.34 7.21 -6.60
CA ALA A 160 -6.26 8.32 -6.77
C ALA A 160 -5.53 9.65 -7.04
N GLU A 161 -4.36 9.84 -6.46
CA GLU A 161 -3.52 11.02 -6.70
C GLU A 161 -2.99 11.07 -8.14
N ILE A 162 -2.48 9.95 -8.63
CA ILE A 162 -1.88 9.91 -9.97
C ILE A 162 -2.90 9.92 -11.11
N ASP A 163 -4.09 9.33 -10.89
CA ASP A 163 -5.10 9.17 -11.94
C ASP A 163 -6.28 10.16 -11.81
N GLY A 164 -6.28 11.01 -10.79
CA GLY A 164 -7.38 11.95 -10.58
C GLY A 164 -8.71 11.26 -10.32
N SER A 165 -8.72 10.17 -9.55
CA SER A 165 -9.92 9.39 -9.27
C SER A 165 -10.58 9.80 -7.95
N PRO A 166 -11.83 9.37 -7.69
CA PRO A 166 -12.48 9.57 -6.41
C PRO A 166 -11.64 9.04 -5.24
N ARG A 167 -11.77 9.71 -4.11
CA ARG A 167 -11.11 9.26 -2.86
C ARG A 167 -12.07 8.52 -1.95
N MET A 168 -11.50 7.71 -1.05
CA MET A 168 -12.22 7.14 0.09
C MET A 168 -11.62 7.66 1.39
N VAL A 169 -12.43 7.72 2.45
CA VAL A 169 -11.92 7.98 3.81
C VAL A 169 -11.34 6.69 4.34
N ILE A 170 -10.06 6.71 4.61
CA ILE A 170 -9.36 5.58 5.22
C ILE A 170 -8.82 6.07 6.54
N ASN A 171 -9.19 5.39 7.62
CA ASN A 171 -8.47 5.55 8.88
C ASN A 171 -7.04 5.04 8.67
N PHE A 172 -6.09 5.82 9.09
CA PHE A 172 -4.65 5.80 8.80
C PHE A 172 -3.94 4.42 8.89
N SER A 173 -4.54 3.45 9.56
CA SER A 173 -3.96 2.11 9.76
C SER A 173 -4.27 1.08 8.67
N PHE A 174 -5.09 1.39 7.68
CA PHE A 174 -5.70 0.41 6.79
C PHE A 174 -5.42 0.54 5.30
N SER A 175 -4.58 1.48 4.88
CA SER A 175 -4.31 1.73 3.46
C SER A 175 -3.92 0.48 2.66
N LEU A 176 -3.25 -0.47 3.29
CA LEU A 176 -2.87 -1.73 2.65
C LEU A 176 -4.01 -2.77 2.60
N PHE A 177 -5.00 -2.66 3.49
CA PHE A 177 -6.01 -3.70 3.72
C PHE A 177 -7.41 -3.36 3.19
N PHE A 178 -7.73 -2.08 3.00
CA PHE A 178 -9.04 -1.69 2.47
C PHE A 178 -9.28 -2.10 1.02
N LYS A 179 -8.26 -2.54 0.33
CA LYS A 179 -8.34 -3.09 -1.01
C LYS A 179 -9.15 -4.39 -1.09
N CYS A 180 -9.47 -4.99 0.05
CA CYS A 180 -10.25 -6.24 0.12
C CYS A 180 -11.76 -6.02 0.19
N ARG A 181 -12.25 -4.78 0.27
CA ARG A 181 -13.67 -4.50 0.37
C ARG A 181 -14.33 -4.48 -1.01
N GLY A 182 -14.84 -5.61 -1.42
CA GLY A 182 -15.77 -5.67 -2.56
C GLY A 182 -15.27 -6.34 -3.84
N TRP A 183 -14.27 -7.22 -3.80
CA TRP A 183 -13.80 -7.83 -5.04
C TRP A 183 -13.41 -9.30 -4.91
N ASP A 184 -14.10 -10.13 -5.67
CA ASP A 184 -13.80 -11.53 -5.92
C ASP A 184 -12.39 -11.78 -6.47
N PHE A 185 -11.74 -10.72 -6.86
CA PHE A 185 -10.53 -10.76 -7.67
C PHE A 185 -9.31 -10.13 -7.01
N CYS A 186 -9.49 -9.33 -5.98
CA CYS A 186 -8.42 -8.45 -5.53
C CYS A 186 -7.67 -8.92 -4.29
N ALA A 187 -8.32 -9.46 -3.27
CA ALA A 187 -7.61 -9.94 -2.10
C ALA A 187 -6.75 -11.16 -2.43
N SER A 188 -7.32 -12.13 -3.15
CA SER A 188 -6.57 -13.30 -3.62
C SER A 188 -5.56 -12.92 -4.70
N ARG A 189 -5.83 -11.96 -5.58
CA ARG A 189 -4.87 -11.54 -6.61
C ARG A 189 -3.87 -10.49 -6.18
N LEU A 190 -4.14 -9.62 -5.22
CA LEU A 190 -3.12 -8.72 -4.72
C LEU A 190 -2.21 -9.37 -3.68
N LEU A 191 -2.75 -10.25 -2.85
CA LEU A 191 -1.90 -11.13 -2.06
C LEU A 191 -1.27 -12.19 -2.96
N SER A 192 -2.01 -12.78 -3.91
CA SER A 192 -1.47 -13.63 -4.95
C SER A 192 -0.56 -12.86 -5.89
N PHE A 193 -0.84 -11.60 -6.23
CA PHE A 193 0.07 -10.74 -7.00
C PHE A 193 1.25 -10.25 -6.14
N ALA A 194 1.06 -9.91 -4.89
CA ALA A 194 2.17 -9.67 -3.95
C ALA A 194 2.93 -10.97 -3.65
N ILE A 195 2.25 -12.09 -3.49
CA ILE A 195 2.84 -13.42 -3.33
C ILE A 195 3.42 -13.92 -4.66
N GLN A 196 2.77 -13.68 -5.78
CA GLN A 196 3.24 -14.04 -7.11
C GLN A 196 4.33 -13.09 -7.60
N LEU A 197 4.29 -11.82 -7.21
CA LEU A 197 5.39 -10.88 -7.37
C LEU A 197 6.56 -11.29 -6.46
N MET A 198 6.30 -11.68 -5.22
CA MET A 198 7.34 -12.27 -4.36
C MET A 198 7.84 -13.61 -4.91
N ARG A 199 6.98 -14.47 -5.45
CA ARG A 199 7.40 -15.69 -6.14
C ARG A 199 8.23 -15.40 -7.39
N TYR A 200 7.83 -14.45 -8.20
CA TYR A 200 8.53 -14.03 -9.42
C TYR A 200 9.87 -13.35 -9.10
N LEU A 201 9.90 -12.53 -8.05
CA LEU A 201 11.11 -11.80 -7.64
C LEU A 201 12.13 -12.64 -6.88
N PHE A 202 11.69 -13.69 -6.20
CA PHE A 202 12.55 -14.50 -5.33
C PHE A 202 12.74 -15.95 -5.79
N ASN A 203 12.18 -16.29 -6.95
CA ASN A 203 12.34 -17.64 -7.54
C ASN A 203 11.92 -18.79 -6.60
N ILE A 204 10.84 -18.59 -5.81
CA ILE A 204 10.29 -19.55 -4.85
C ILE A 204 8.97 -20.12 -5.35
#